data_46c08686701209d4bc2339b954f7d323
#
_entry.id   46c08686701209d4bc2339b954f7d323
#
_cell.length_a   1.000
_cell.length_b   1.000
_cell.length_c   1.000
_cell.angle_alpha   90.00
_cell.angle_beta   90.00
_cell.angle_gamma   90.00
#
_symmetry.space_group_name_H-M   'P 1'
#
loop_
_entity.id
_entity.type
_entity.pdbx_description
1 polymer ?
#
loop_
_entity_poly.entity_id
_entity_poly.type
_entity_poly.pdbx_seq_one_letter_code
_entity_poly.pdbx_strand_id
1 'polypeptide(L)'
;MVKRYVVDPIVRMWRAARNARPQYPPQDDWELAKGRFNSIVYANVTHKQTGVSFGVSTYHMPCMFRNPKVMTLHSALAATYTMRESEKDGTKNSILMGDFNVKPIDGSYELLTTNNLDENDVFYPIPYEGTEYIVEPPARMVSCYKEVNGEEPDFTNYAKIKDDEPFIDTLDYIFVTENIRVDAVAPLKHRDEVTDGPYPSENE
;
A
#
# COMPACT_ATOMS: atom_id res chain seq x y z
N MET A 1 -13.95 -0.83 18.77
CA MET A 1 -12.81 -1.56 19.41
C MET A 1 -11.71 -1.63 18.39
N VAL A 2 -10.59 -0.98 18.63
CA VAL A 2 -9.43 -1.02 17.70
C VAL A 2 -8.73 -2.36 17.91
N LYS A 3 -8.82 -3.24 16.93
CA LYS A 3 -8.09 -4.51 16.96
C LYS A 3 -6.74 -4.28 16.30
N ARG A 4 -5.67 -4.41 17.05
CA ARG A 4 -4.31 -4.40 16.54
C ARG A 4 -4.01 -5.82 16.06
N TYR A 5 -4.22 -6.08 14.77
CA TYR A 5 -3.84 -7.35 14.17
C TYR A 5 -2.43 -7.24 13.61
N VAL A 6 -1.51 -7.87 14.29
CA VAL A 6 -0.32 -8.39 13.62
C VAL A 6 -0.85 -9.43 12.64
N VAL A 7 -0.54 -9.30 11.34
CA VAL A 7 -0.96 -10.22 10.27
C VAL A 7 -0.47 -11.64 10.65
N ASP A 8 -1.29 -12.43 11.35
CA ASP A 8 -0.80 -13.52 12.19
C ASP A 8 -0.62 -14.89 11.52
N PRO A 9 -1.22 -15.28 10.39
CA PRO A 9 -0.78 -16.53 9.74
C PRO A 9 0.52 -16.35 8.94
N ILE A 10 0.72 -15.17 8.36
CA ILE A 10 1.94 -14.86 7.62
C ILE A 10 3.05 -14.51 8.61
N VAL A 11 2.79 -13.79 9.68
CA VAL A 11 3.77 -13.35 10.69
C VAL A 11 4.30 -14.49 11.56
N ARG A 12 3.57 -15.57 11.80
CA ARG A 12 4.11 -16.74 12.50
C ARG A 12 5.17 -17.47 11.69
N MET A 13 5.02 -17.55 10.38
CA MET A 13 6.08 -18.04 9.49
C MET A 13 7.32 -17.13 9.51
N TRP A 14 7.17 -15.85 9.76
CA TRP A 14 8.21 -14.83 9.73
C TRP A 14 9.12 -14.81 10.98
N ARG A 15 8.66 -15.24 12.13
CA ARG A 15 9.46 -15.27 13.36
C ARG A 15 10.44 -16.44 13.45
N ALA A 16 10.21 -17.54 12.75
CA ALA A 16 11.05 -18.72 12.80
C ALA A 16 12.37 -18.60 12.03
N ALA A 17 12.46 -17.70 11.03
CA ALA A 17 13.63 -17.54 10.16
C ALA A 17 14.72 -16.60 10.71
N ARG A 18 14.56 -16.05 11.92
CA ARG A 18 15.37 -14.93 12.44
C ARG A 18 16.82 -15.28 12.81
N ASN A 19 17.21 -16.55 12.91
CA ASN A 19 18.47 -16.98 13.51
C ASN A 19 19.55 -17.49 12.55
N ALA A 20 19.32 -17.45 11.24
CA ALA A 20 20.34 -17.79 10.26
C ALA A 20 20.73 -16.54 9.47
N ARG A 21 21.97 -16.07 9.62
CA ARG A 21 22.57 -15.14 8.66
C ARG A 21 23.00 -15.95 7.42
N PRO A 22 22.32 -15.84 6.27
CA PRO A 22 22.79 -16.50 5.07
C PRO A 22 23.93 -15.70 4.45
N GLN A 23 24.98 -16.37 4.02
CA GLN A 23 25.83 -15.89 2.95
C GLN A 23 24.94 -15.76 1.70
N TYR A 24 24.97 -14.59 1.07
CA TYR A 24 24.08 -14.14 0.00
C TYR A 24 24.08 -15.07 -1.23
N PRO A 25 23.06 -15.91 -1.43
CA PRO A 25 22.55 -16.21 -2.76
C PRO A 25 21.57 -15.10 -3.21
N PRO A 26 21.14 -15.03 -4.47
CA PRO A 26 20.10 -14.07 -4.87
C PRO A 26 18.93 -14.21 -3.91
N GLN A 27 18.61 -13.13 -3.20
CA GLN A 27 17.56 -13.16 -2.18
C GLN A 27 16.22 -13.35 -2.90
N ASP A 28 15.52 -14.40 -2.54
CA ASP A 28 14.14 -14.62 -2.92
C ASP A 28 13.29 -13.41 -2.48
N ASP A 29 12.54 -12.82 -3.39
CA ASP A 29 11.69 -11.65 -3.13
C ASP A 29 10.70 -11.91 -1.99
N TRP A 30 10.25 -13.17 -1.84
CA TRP A 30 9.37 -13.58 -0.75
C TRP A 30 10.06 -13.56 0.61
N GLU A 31 11.29 -14.05 0.68
CA GLU A 31 12.08 -14.02 1.94
C GLU A 31 12.42 -12.57 2.31
N LEU A 32 12.70 -11.71 1.32
CA LEU A 32 12.87 -10.29 1.55
C LEU A 32 11.60 -9.64 2.08
N ALA A 33 10.46 -9.92 1.45
CA ALA A 33 9.16 -9.41 1.88
C ALA A 33 8.85 -9.86 3.31
N LYS A 34 9.01 -11.15 3.61
CA LYS A 34 8.84 -11.72 4.96
C LYS A 34 9.76 -11.09 6.01
N GLY A 35 10.94 -10.66 5.63
CA GLY A 35 11.93 -10.04 6.52
C GLY A 35 11.54 -8.62 6.99
N ARG A 36 10.45 -8.02 6.49
CA ARG A 36 10.04 -6.65 6.85
C ARG A 36 9.20 -6.63 8.13
N PHE A 37 9.29 -5.52 8.86
CA PHE A 37 8.58 -5.35 10.14
C PHE A 37 7.38 -4.42 10.06
N ASN A 38 7.04 -3.99 8.86
CA ASN A 38 5.90 -3.12 8.64
C ASN A 38 4.61 -3.84 9.03
N SER A 39 3.69 -3.11 9.65
CA SER A 39 2.44 -3.66 10.16
C SER A 39 1.26 -2.92 9.57
N ILE A 40 0.26 -3.65 9.13
CA ILE A 40 -1.05 -3.10 8.76
C ILE A 40 -1.92 -3.00 10.00
N VAL A 41 -2.65 -1.91 10.14
CA VAL A 41 -3.67 -1.73 11.18
C VAL A 41 -5.02 -1.76 10.51
N TYR A 42 -5.93 -2.59 11.02
CA TYR A 42 -7.29 -2.71 10.51
C TYR A 42 -8.31 -2.36 11.60
N ALA A 43 -9.40 -1.71 11.20
CA ALA A 43 -10.55 -1.46 12.05
C ALA A 43 -11.85 -1.59 11.24
N ASN A 44 -12.86 -2.23 11.80
CA ASN A 44 -14.22 -2.13 11.29
C ASN A 44 -14.87 -0.88 11.94
N VAL A 45 -15.37 0.02 11.10
CA VAL A 45 -16.04 1.24 11.51
C VAL A 45 -17.46 1.28 10.95
N THR A 46 -18.41 1.71 11.76
CA THR A 46 -19.82 1.83 11.33
C THR A 46 -20.25 3.28 11.42
N HIS A 47 -20.77 3.80 10.32
CA HIS A 47 -21.36 5.14 10.31
C HIS A 47 -22.65 5.17 11.14
N LYS A 48 -22.64 5.96 12.21
CA LYS A 48 -23.69 5.90 13.26
C LYS A 48 -25.09 6.20 12.75
N GLN A 49 -25.23 7.09 11.77
CA GLN A 49 -26.55 7.52 11.29
C GLN A 49 -27.14 6.54 10.27
N THR A 50 -26.30 5.95 9.42
CA THR A 50 -26.76 5.07 8.32
C THR A 50 -26.65 3.59 8.63
N GLY A 51 -25.84 3.21 9.62
CA GLY A 51 -25.51 1.82 9.94
C GLY A 51 -24.58 1.16 8.93
N VAL A 52 -24.06 1.90 7.93
CA VAL A 52 -23.13 1.36 6.94
C VAL A 52 -21.78 1.12 7.58
N SER A 53 -21.24 -0.08 7.38
CA SER A 53 -19.93 -0.47 7.90
C SER A 53 -18.86 -0.44 6.81
N PHE A 54 -17.64 -0.14 7.22
CA PHE A 54 -16.43 -0.09 6.39
C PHE A 54 -15.29 -0.81 7.10
N GLY A 55 -14.58 -1.65 6.40
CA GLY A 55 -13.27 -2.14 6.83
C GLY A 55 -12.21 -1.14 6.43
N VAL A 56 -11.51 -0.57 7.39
CA VAL A 56 -10.50 0.49 7.17
C VAL A 56 -9.14 -0.02 7.59
N SER A 57 -8.18 0.00 6.66
CA SER A 57 -6.79 -0.31 6.94
C SER A 57 -5.89 0.90 6.72
N THR A 58 -4.84 0.99 7.52
CA THR A 58 -3.71 1.88 7.23
C THR A 58 -2.42 1.09 7.22
N TYR A 59 -1.54 1.43 6.28
CA TYR A 59 -0.28 0.74 6.09
C TYR A 59 0.83 1.69 5.67
N HIS A 60 1.94 1.67 6.39
CA HIS A 60 3.17 2.27 5.91
C HIS A 60 4.03 1.15 5.35
N MET A 61 4.10 1.05 4.03
CA MET A 61 4.85 0.00 3.34
C MET A 61 6.37 0.16 3.50
N PRO A 62 7.13 -0.94 3.40
CA PRO A 62 8.58 -0.84 3.38
C PRO A 62 9.04 -0.09 2.11
N CYS A 63 9.95 0.87 2.28
CA CYS A 63 10.59 1.55 1.17
C CYS A 63 11.66 0.62 0.55
N MET A 64 11.27 -0.14 -0.48
CA MET A 64 12.09 -1.15 -1.15
C MET A 64 12.20 -0.90 -2.66
N PHE A 65 12.33 0.34 -3.09
CA PHE A 65 12.33 0.75 -4.51
C PHE A 65 13.38 0.03 -5.38
N ARG A 66 14.44 -0.54 -4.77
CA ARG A 66 15.44 -1.37 -5.48
C ARG A 66 14.99 -2.83 -5.66
N ASN A 67 13.90 -3.21 -5.03
CA ASN A 67 13.30 -4.55 -5.09
C ASN A 67 11.80 -4.40 -5.39
N PRO A 68 11.43 -4.00 -6.63
CA PRO A 68 10.05 -3.66 -6.99
C PRO A 68 9.07 -4.82 -6.76
N LYS A 69 9.50 -6.05 -6.95
CA LYS A 69 8.69 -7.25 -6.68
C LYS A 69 8.26 -7.37 -5.23
N VAL A 70 9.14 -6.96 -4.30
CA VAL A 70 8.80 -6.90 -2.86
C VAL A 70 7.72 -5.86 -2.61
N MET A 71 7.79 -4.70 -3.29
CA MET A 71 6.76 -3.66 -3.22
C MET A 71 5.40 -4.19 -3.69
N THR A 72 5.39 -4.91 -4.81
CA THR A 72 4.18 -5.53 -5.36
C THR A 72 3.58 -6.55 -4.40
N LEU A 73 4.39 -7.42 -3.80
CA LEU A 73 3.92 -8.38 -2.79
C LEU A 73 3.26 -7.69 -1.60
N HIS A 74 3.87 -6.62 -1.07
CA HIS A 74 3.30 -5.88 0.05
C HIS A 74 2.00 -5.15 -0.33
N SER A 75 1.93 -4.55 -1.53
CA SER A 75 0.72 -3.90 -2.04
C SER A 75 -0.44 -4.88 -2.17
N ALA A 76 -0.20 -6.01 -2.84
CA ALA A 76 -1.19 -7.06 -3.05
C ALA A 76 -1.69 -7.67 -1.72
N LEU A 77 -0.76 -7.97 -0.81
CA LEU A 77 -1.10 -8.53 0.50
C LEU A 77 -1.89 -7.54 1.36
N ALA A 78 -1.55 -6.25 1.32
CA ALA A 78 -2.29 -5.22 2.07
C ALA A 78 -3.74 -5.08 1.57
N ALA A 79 -3.94 -5.04 0.24
CA ALA A 79 -5.27 -4.99 -0.36
C ALA A 79 -6.08 -6.26 -0.05
N THR A 80 -5.47 -7.44 -0.28
CA THR A 80 -6.09 -8.74 0.01
C THR A 80 -6.50 -8.86 1.48
N TYR A 81 -5.62 -8.49 2.38
CA TYR A 81 -5.88 -8.53 3.82
C TYR A 81 -7.07 -7.61 4.18
N THR A 82 -7.04 -6.36 3.71
CA THR A 82 -8.11 -5.40 3.98
C THR A 82 -9.46 -5.90 3.50
N MET A 83 -9.55 -6.41 2.28
CA MET A 83 -10.80 -6.94 1.73
C MET A 83 -11.30 -8.17 2.48
N ARG A 84 -10.41 -9.12 2.81
CA ARG A 84 -10.78 -10.34 3.55
C ARG A 84 -11.24 -10.05 4.98
N GLU A 85 -10.59 -9.12 5.68
CA GLU A 85 -11.03 -8.75 7.02
C GLU A 85 -12.38 -8.00 6.98
N SER A 86 -12.58 -7.14 5.96
CA SER A 86 -13.89 -6.49 5.73
C SER A 86 -15.00 -7.52 5.51
N GLU A 87 -14.74 -8.52 4.68
CA GLU A 87 -15.72 -9.60 4.41
C GLU A 87 -16.04 -10.42 5.66
N LYS A 88 -15.05 -10.74 6.49
CA LYS A 88 -15.26 -11.42 7.79
C LYS A 88 -16.12 -10.58 8.73
N ASP A 89 -16.01 -9.27 8.68
CA ASP A 89 -16.82 -8.32 9.46
C ASP A 89 -18.16 -8.00 8.77
N GLY A 90 -18.51 -8.70 7.70
CA GLY A 90 -19.82 -8.61 7.03
C GLY A 90 -19.99 -7.41 6.11
N THR A 91 -18.91 -6.77 5.68
CA THR A 91 -18.95 -5.64 4.74
C THR A 91 -18.05 -5.88 3.54
N LYS A 92 -18.45 -5.35 2.38
CA LYS A 92 -17.60 -5.28 1.17
C LYS A 92 -16.97 -3.91 0.98
N ASN A 93 -17.26 -2.95 1.86
CA ASN A 93 -16.74 -1.60 1.80
C ASN A 93 -15.35 -1.59 2.42
N SER A 94 -14.30 -1.63 1.61
CA SER A 94 -12.92 -1.62 2.09
C SER A 94 -12.23 -0.31 1.73
N ILE A 95 -11.52 0.23 2.71
CA ILE A 95 -10.68 1.43 2.56
C ILE A 95 -9.26 1.04 2.99
N LEU A 96 -8.29 1.25 2.12
CA LEU A 96 -6.88 1.02 2.40
C LEU A 96 -6.12 2.32 2.15
N MET A 97 -5.44 2.85 3.16
CA MET A 97 -4.75 4.13 3.07
C MET A 97 -3.37 4.10 3.72
N GLY A 98 -2.52 5.03 3.35
CA GLY A 98 -1.21 5.23 3.96
C GLY A 98 -0.11 5.55 2.96
N ASP A 99 1.13 5.51 3.46
CA ASP A 99 2.34 5.64 2.66
C ASP A 99 2.69 4.28 2.04
N PHE A 100 2.52 4.17 0.74
CA PHE A 100 2.81 2.94 0.00
C PHE A 100 4.23 2.90 -0.54
N ASN A 101 4.97 4.01 -0.47
CA ASN A 101 6.29 4.12 -1.10
C ASN A 101 6.30 3.72 -2.59
N VAL A 102 5.16 3.82 -3.27
CA VAL A 102 4.89 3.41 -4.65
C VAL A 102 4.46 4.63 -5.43
N LYS A 103 4.96 4.80 -6.64
CA LYS A 103 4.60 5.90 -7.54
C LYS A 103 3.42 5.51 -8.45
N PRO A 104 2.68 6.48 -9.00
CA PRO A 104 1.59 6.20 -9.93
C PRO A 104 1.99 5.45 -11.21
N ILE A 105 3.29 5.48 -11.55
CA ILE A 105 3.85 4.78 -12.73
C ILE A 105 4.39 3.38 -12.42
N ASP A 106 4.40 2.95 -11.17
CA ASP A 106 4.95 1.66 -10.76
C ASP A 106 3.93 0.53 -10.99
N GLY A 107 4.41 -0.66 -11.37
CA GLY A 107 3.58 -1.84 -11.54
C GLY A 107 2.79 -2.25 -10.30
N SER A 108 3.30 -1.92 -9.11
CA SER A 108 2.55 -2.13 -7.85
C SER A 108 1.29 -1.26 -7.76
N TYR A 109 1.32 -0.02 -8.26
CA TYR A 109 0.15 0.84 -8.38
C TYR A 109 -0.80 0.32 -9.47
N GLU A 110 -0.27 -0.07 -10.62
CA GLU A 110 -1.05 -0.66 -11.71
C GLU A 110 -1.81 -1.89 -11.21
N LEU A 111 -1.13 -2.82 -10.53
CA LEU A 111 -1.78 -4.00 -9.95
C LEU A 111 -2.94 -3.64 -9.02
N LEU A 112 -2.77 -2.67 -8.12
CA LEU A 112 -3.83 -2.26 -7.19
C LEU A 112 -5.04 -1.68 -7.93
N THR A 113 -4.80 -0.87 -8.97
CA THR A 113 -5.86 -0.08 -9.62
C THR A 113 -6.51 -0.77 -10.81
N THR A 114 -5.84 -1.74 -11.42
CA THR A 114 -6.38 -2.52 -12.55
C THR A 114 -6.68 -3.96 -12.20
N ASN A 115 -6.15 -4.46 -11.09
CA ASN A 115 -6.14 -5.88 -10.69
C ASN A 115 -5.43 -6.77 -11.73
N ASN A 116 -4.50 -6.20 -12.47
CA ASN A 116 -3.73 -6.90 -13.48
C ASN A 116 -2.31 -6.35 -13.52
N LEU A 117 -1.34 -7.23 -13.77
CA LEU A 117 0.06 -6.89 -14.01
C LEU A 117 0.63 -7.94 -14.96
N ASP A 118 1.33 -7.51 -16.00
CA ASP A 118 1.97 -8.42 -16.95
C ASP A 118 3.02 -9.28 -16.23
N GLU A 119 2.97 -10.59 -16.43
CA GLU A 119 3.92 -11.54 -15.82
C GLU A 119 5.38 -11.28 -16.23
N ASN A 120 5.61 -10.56 -17.33
CA ASN A 120 6.94 -10.13 -17.79
C ASN A 120 7.36 -8.77 -17.21
N ASP A 121 6.49 -8.09 -16.46
CA ASP A 121 6.83 -6.82 -15.83
C ASP A 121 7.91 -7.01 -14.76
N VAL A 122 8.80 -6.01 -14.64
CA VAL A 122 9.87 -6.04 -13.63
C VAL A 122 9.33 -6.02 -12.19
N PHE A 123 8.10 -5.56 -12.01
CA PHE A 123 7.38 -5.57 -10.74
C PHE A 123 6.67 -6.90 -10.46
N TYR A 124 6.50 -7.79 -11.46
CA TYR A 124 5.80 -9.06 -11.24
C TYR A 124 6.63 -10.02 -10.41
N PRO A 125 6.16 -10.42 -9.20
CA PRO A 125 6.93 -11.32 -8.34
C PRO A 125 6.90 -12.75 -8.90
N ILE A 126 8.03 -13.46 -8.78
CA ILE A 126 8.10 -14.87 -9.13
C ILE A 126 7.16 -15.66 -8.20
N PRO A 127 6.32 -16.55 -8.72
CA PRO A 127 5.46 -17.41 -7.92
C PRO A 127 6.27 -18.17 -6.86
N TYR A 128 5.75 -18.25 -5.63
CA TYR A 128 6.41 -19.01 -4.57
C TYR A 128 6.30 -20.51 -4.87
N GLU A 129 7.45 -21.22 -4.93
CA GLU A 129 7.46 -22.64 -5.25
C GLU A 129 6.53 -23.45 -4.33
N GLY A 130 5.67 -24.27 -4.94
CA GLY A 130 4.74 -25.14 -4.23
C GLY A 130 3.51 -24.46 -3.66
N THR A 131 3.21 -23.22 -4.05
CA THR A 131 1.98 -22.53 -3.65
C THR A 131 1.14 -22.14 -4.88
N GLU A 132 -0.17 -22.16 -4.71
CA GLU A 132 -1.13 -21.59 -5.69
C GLU A 132 -1.35 -20.09 -5.40
N TYR A 133 -0.34 -19.37 -4.93
CA TYR A 133 -0.49 -17.96 -4.61
C TYR A 133 -0.64 -17.14 -5.90
N ILE A 134 -1.72 -16.40 -5.94
CA ILE A 134 -2.03 -15.43 -6.99
C ILE A 134 -1.71 -14.05 -6.41
N VAL A 135 -0.88 -13.26 -7.10
CA VAL A 135 -0.46 -11.93 -6.63
C VAL A 135 -1.61 -10.92 -6.69
N GLU A 136 -2.56 -11.13 -7.58
CA GLU A 136 -3.71 -10.25 -7.76
C GLU A 136 -4.60 -10.23 -6.51
N PRO A 137 -4.97 -9.04 -6.00
CA PRO A 137 -5.97 -8.92 -4.93
C PRO A 137 -7.34 -9.48 -5.37
N PRO A 138 -8.27 -9.75 -4.43
CA PRO A 138 -9.62 -10.25 -4.77
C PRO A 138 -10.41 -9.34 -5.72
N ALA A 139 -10.11 -8.04 -5.73
CA ALA A 139 -10.66 -7.06 -6.64
C ALA A 139 -9.70 -5.86 -6.78
N ARG A 140 -9.85 -5.10 -7.85
CA ARG A 140 -9.14 -3.83 -7.99
C ARG A 140 -9.61 -2.82 -6.95
N MET A 141 -8.77 -1.85 -6.68
CA MET A 141 -9.08 -0.71 -5.83
C MET A 141 -9.12 0.57 -6.68
N VAL A 142 -9.89 1.53 -6.22
CA VAL A 142 -10.03 2.84 -6.85
C VAL A 142 -9.23 3.84 -6.00
N SER A 143 -8.31 4.58 -6.62
CA SER A 143 -7.66 5.71 -5.94
C SER A 143 -8.64 6.89 -5.86
N CYS A 144 -8.87 7.39 -4.65
CA CYS A 144 -9.84 8.45 -4.42
C CYS A 144 -9.49 9.74 -5.18
N TYR A 145 -8.22 10.11 -5.23
CA TYR A 145 -7.78 11.33 -5.91
C TYR A 145 -7.93 11.21 -7.42
N LYS A 146 -7.48 10.10 -7.99
CA LYS A 146 -7.61 9.85 -9.43
C LYS A 146 -9.07 9.76 -9.88
N GLU A 147 -9.94 9.17 -9.06
CA GLU A 147 -11.38 9.06 -9.35
C GLU A 147 -12.06 10.42 -9.44
N VAL A 148 -11.72 11.35 -8.53
CA VAL A 148 -12.35 12.67 -8.47
C VAL A 148 -11.70 13.68 -9.42
N ASN A 149 -10.37 13.67 -9.51
CA ASN A 149 -9.61 14.69 -10.24
C ASN A 149 -9.21 14.24 -11.66
N GLY A 150 -9.35 12.94 -12.00
CA GLY A 150 -8.86 12.36 -13.25
C GLY A 150 -7.38 11.97 -13.21
N GLU A 151 -6.63 12.44 -12.22
CA GLU A 151 -5.21 12.18 -12.04
C GLU A 151 -4.86 12.07 -10.54
N GLU A 152 -3.71 11.51 -10.24
CA GLU A 152 -3.16 11.53 -8.88
C GLU A 152 -2.63 12.92 -8.54
N PRO A 153 -2.47 13.24 -7.23
CA PRO A 153 -1.80 14.46 -6.81
C PRO A 153 -0.41 14.56 -7.42
N ASP A 154 0.04 15.78 -7.68
CA ASP A 154 1.41 16.04 -8.16
C ASP A 154 2.47 15.50 -7.18
N PHE A 155 2.19 15.60 -5.89
CA PHE A 155 2.99 14.99 -4.83
C PHE A 155 2.19 14.84 -3.53
N THR A 156 2.61 13.88 -2.71
CA THR A 156 2.23 13.73 -1.30
C THR A 156 3.46 13.74 -0.40
N ASN A 157 4.64 13.54 -0.99
CA ASN A 157 5.93 13.57 -0.30
C ASN A 157 6.84 14.60 -0.97
N TYR A 158 7.36 15.52 -0.18
CA TYR A 158 8.38 16.49 -0.57
C TYR A 158 9.48 16.49 0.51
N ALA A 159 10.46 15.61 0.35
CA ALA A 159 11.50 15.41 1.35
C ALA A 159 12.88 15.73 0.78
N LYS A 160 13.77 16.20 1.65
CA LYS A 160 15.19 16.36 1.37
C LYS A 160 16.00 15.63 2.43
N ILE A 161 16.85 14.72 2.01
CA ILE A 161 17.75 13.99 2.88
C ILE A 161 19.17 14.48 2.57
N LYS A 162 19.83 15.12 3.54
CA LYS A 162 21.18 15.70 3.41
C LYS A 162 21.23 16.78 2.32
N ASP A 163 22.31 16.82 1.56
CA ASP A 163 22.55 17.78 0.48
C ASP A 163 22.09 17.27 -0.90
N ASP A 164 21.37 16.15 -0.91
CA ASP A 164 20.81 15.60 -2.15
C ASP A 164 19.69 16.50 -2.71
N GLU A 165 19.39 16.36 -4.00
CA GLU A 165 18.23 17.01 -4.59
C GLU A 165 16.95 16.53 -3.88
N PRO A 166 15.97 17.42 -3.69
CA PRO A 166 14.72 17.06 -3.06
C PRO A 166 14.00 15.94 -3.82
N PHE A 167 13.45 15.00 -3.09
CA PHE A 167 12.55 14.00 -3.62
C PHE A 167 11.11 14.53 -3.52
N ILE A 168 10.43 14.64 -4.66
CA ILE A 168 9.04 15.12 -4.75
C ILE A 168 8.28 14.11 -5.59
N ASP A 169 7.32 13.40 -4.97
CA ASP A 169 6.51 12.41 -5.67
C ASP A 169 5.26 12.04 -4.85
N THR A 170 4.30 11.36 -5.49
CA THR A 170 3.12 10.82 -4.84
C THR A 170 3.42 9.42 -4.34
N LEU A 171 3.34 9.21 -3.02
CA LEU A 171 3.59 7.96 -2.33
C LEU A 171 2.44 7.55 -1.41
N ASP A 172 1.59 8.50 -1.03
CA ASP A 172 0.48 8.30 -0.12
C ASP A 172 -0.83 8.25 -0.89
N TYR A 173 -1.66 7.27 -0.56
CA TYR A 173 -2.92 7.04 -1.27
C TYR A 173 -4.06 6.74 -0.30
N ILE A 174 -5.27 6.98 -0.80
CA ILE A 174 -6.51 6.46 -0.23
C ILE A 174 -7.16 5.62 -1.33
N PHE A 175 -7.13 4.31 -1.15
CA PHE A 175 -7.76 3.36 -2.04
C PHE A 175 -9.07 2.85 -1.45
N VAL A 176 -10.08 2.69 -2.29
CA VAL A 176 -11.39 2.14 -1.90
C VAL A 176 -11.82 1.04 -2.86
N THR A 177 -12.68 0.15 -2.40
CA THR A 177 -13.35 -0.81 -3.28
C THR A 177 -14.38 -0.12 -4.17
N GLU A 178 -14.65 -0.64 -5.36
CA GLU A 178 -15.49 -0.02 -6.41
C GLU A 178 -16.94 0.28 -5.98
N ASN A 179 -17.43 -0.39 -4.96
CA ASN A 179 -18.76 -0.16 -4.40
C ASN A 179 -18.85 1.09 -3.49
N ILE A 180 -17.73 1.74 -3.22
CA ILE A 180 -17.67 3.01 -2.50
C ILE A 180 -17.60 4.14 -3.52
N ARG A 181 -18.61 5.02 -3.50
CA ARG A 181 -18.57 6.24 -4.31
C ARG A 181 -17.75 7.31 -3.60
N VAL A 182 -16.81 7.90 -4.32
CA VAL A 182 -15.99 9.02 -3.85
C VAL A 182 -16.60 10.32 -4.39
N ASP A 183 -17.13 11.15 -3.51
CA ASP A 183 -17.79 12.39 -3.91
C ASP A 183 -16.82 13.58 -4.00
N ALA A 184 -15.79 13.61 -3.16
CA ALA A 184 -14.81 14.69 -3.11
C ALA A 184 -13.52 14.22 -2.42
N VAL A 185 -12.43 14.94 -2.69
CA VAL A 185 -11.15 14.83 -2.00
C VAL A 185 -10.71 16.20 -1.51
N ALA A 186 -9.93 16.24 -0.43
CA ALA A 186 -9.31 17.49 0.01
C ALA A 186 -8.29 17.97 -1.05
N PRO A 187 -8.28 19.24 -1.43
CA PRO A 187 -7.31 19.74 -2.40
C PRO A 187 -5.88 19.66 -1.81
N LEU A 188 -4.94 19.20 -2.64
CA LEU A 188 -3.53 19.25 -2.34
C LEU A 188 -2.85 20.28 -3.23
N LYS A 189 -1.77 20.90 -2.75
CA LYS A 189 -1.00 21.87 -3.52
C LYS A 189 -0.24 21.18 -4.66
N HIS A 190 -0.09 21.88 -5.78
CA HIS A 190 0.88 21.54 -6.81
C HIS A 190 2.28 22.00 -6.39
N ARG A 191 3.35 21.33 -6.88
CA ARG A 191 4.73 21.71 -6.52
C ARG A 191 5.10 23.14 -6.85
N ASP A 192 4.50 23.71 -7.89
CA ASP A 192 4.71 25.10 -8.28
C ASP A 192 4.09 26.12 -7.28
N GLU A 193 3.19 25.66 -6.43
CA GLU A 193 2.54 26.48 -5.39
C GLU A 193 3.28 26.41 -4.04
N VAL A 194 4.30 25.52 -3.95
CA VAL A 194 5.06 25.30 -2.72
C VAL A 194 6.36 26.09 -2.77
N THR A 195 6.45 27.12 -1.93
CA THR A 195 7.62 28.00 -1.86
C THR A 195 8.53 27.74 -0.67
N ASP A 196 8.09 26.95 0.29
CA ASP A 196 8.72 26.70 1.58
C ASP A 196 9.10 25.23 1.85
N GLY A 197 9.07 24.40 0.80
CA GLY A 197 9.55 23.02 0.90
C GLY A 197 11.09 22.92 0.94
N PRO A 198 11.68 21.78 1.29
CA PRO A 198 11.03 20.50 1.62
C PRO A 198 10.34 20.47 2.99
N TYR A 199 9.47 19.49 3.20
CA TYR A 199 8.71 19.34 4.44
C TYR A 199 9.38 18.36 5.42
N PRO A 200 9.21 18.53 6.78
CA PRO A 200 8.58 19.73 7.37
C PRO A 200 9.41 20.98 7.13
N SER A 201 8.75 22.12 6.90
CA SER A 201 9.41 23.41 6.79
C SER A 201 9.51 24.11 8.15
N GLU A 202 10.38 25.15 8.25
CA GLU A 202 10.52 25.92 9.49
C GLU A 202 9.24 26.74 9.83
N ASN A 203 8.28 26.80 8.91
CA ASN A 203 7.07 27.58 9.05
C ASN A 203 5.80 26.75 9.30
N GLU A 204 5.95 25.45 9.55
CA GLU A 204 4.86 24.55 9.92
C GLU A 204 4.73 24.33 11.42
#